data_980f5daa10f2235fa6e25eb002c28b10
#
_entry.id   980f5daa10f2235fa6e25eb002c28b10
#
_cell.length_a   1.000
_cell.length_b   1.000
_cell.length_c   1.000
_cell.angle_alpha   90.00
_cell.angle_beta   90.00
_cell.angle_gamma   90.00
#
_symmetry.space_group_name_H-M   'P 1'
#
loop_
_entity.id
_entity.type
_entity.pdbx_description
1 polymer ?
#
loop_
_entity_poly.entity_id
_entity_poly.type
_entity_poly.pdbx_seq_one_letter_code
_entity_poly.pdbx_strand_id
1 'polypeptide(L)'
;QSSSKGAPAQATAAEVRRSIDVSIKAAVGPRWNSCRVSGIDVDQLKTVVKFRLTRSGALAGFTSVTTTGENESNRFQIQRHQECAKRAVELAAPFDLPAENYDFWQNYTLDFIKR
;
A
#
# COMPACT_ATOMS: atom_id res chain seq x y z
N GLN A 1 -13.24 23.49 -18.56
CA GLN A 1 -13.13 23.63 -18.28
C GLN A 1 -12.95 23.71 -18.15
N SER A 2 -12.89 23.65 -18.29
CA SER A 2 -12.74 23.87 -18.08
C SER A 2 -12.31 24.11 -18.11
N SER A 3 -12.15 24.20 -18.47
CA SER A 3 -11.76 24.53 -18.43
C SER A 3 -11.33 24.92 -18.58
N SER A 4 -11.24 25.13 -18.96
CA SER A 4 -10.90 25.59 -18.97
C SER A 4 -10.58 26.00 -19.22
N LYS A 5 -10.88 25.98 -19.62
CA LYS A 5 -10.45 26.56 -19.98
C LYS A 5 -9.38 27.29 -19.64
N GLY A 6 -9.39 27.90 -20.05
CA GLY A 6 -8.13 28.38 -19.54
C GLY A 6 -7.22 27.30 -19.00
N ALA A 7 -6.07 27.65 -18.47
CA ALA A 7 -5.21 26.67 -17.83
C ALA A 7 -6.02 25.89 -16.78
N PRO A 8 -5.89 24.58 -16.77
CA PRO A 8 -6.58 23.80 -15.76
C PRO A 8 -6.14 24.23 -14.36
N ALA A 9 -7.07 24.24 -13.44
CA ALA A 9 -6.73 24.51 -12.05
C ALA A 9 -5.74 23.45 -11.56
N GLN A 10 -4.79 23.89 -10.76
CA GLN A 10 -3.86 22.94 -10.18
C GLN A 10 -4.59 22.06 -9.18
N ALA A 11 -4.25 20.79 -9.17
CA ALA A 11 -4.83 19.85 -8.21
C ALA A 11 -4.46 20.27 -6.80
N THR A 12 -5.43 20.14 -5.89
CA THR A 12 -5.16 20.40 -4.47
C THR A 12 -4.27 19.29 -3.91
N ALA A 13 -3.66 19.55 -2.76
CA ALA A 13 -2.86 18.54 -2.08
C ALA A 13 -3.68 17.29 -1.77
N ALA A 14 -4.96 17.46 -1.38
CA ALA A 14 -5.85 16.35 -1.09
C ALA A 14 -6.12 15.50 -2.34
N GLU A 15 -6.33 16.16 -3.48
CA GLU A 15 -6.57 15.46 -4.74
C GLU A 15 -5.35 14.68 -5.19
N VAL A 16 -4.15 15.27 -5.05
CA VAL A 16 -2.90 14.63 -5.39
C VAL A 16 -2.68 13.39 -4.51
N ARG A 17 -2.90 13.52 -3.20
CA ARG A 17 -2.77 12.40 -2.27
C ARG A 17 -3.73 11.28 -2.61
N ARG A 18 -4.96 11.62 -2.95
CA ARG A 18 -5.96 10.61 -3.31
C ARG A 18 -5.54 9.85 -4.57
N SER A 19 -5.04 10.58 -5.54
CA SER A 19 -4.56 9.98 -6.80
C SER A 19 -3.40 9.01 -6.55
N ILE A 20 -2.47 9.40 -5.67
CA ILE A 20 -1.34 8.56 -5.30
C ILE A 20 -1.83 7.32 -4.57
N ASP A 21 -2.74 7.49 -3.59
CA ASP A 21 -3.30 6.38 -2.83
C ASP A 21 -4.00 5.37 -3.75
N VAL A 22 -4.79 5.87 -4.70
CA VAL A 22 -5.48 5.00 -5.66
C VAL A 22 -4.47 4.22 -6.50
N SER A 23 -3.43 4.90 -6.99
CA SER A 23 -2.40 4.27 -7.81
C SER A 23 -1.67 3.16 -7.07
N ILE A 24 -1.27 3.44 -5.83
CA ILE A 24 -0.53 2.46 -5.03
C ILE A 24 -1.42 1.27 -4.71
N LYS A 25 -2.64 1.51 -4.27
CA LYS A 25 -3.57 0.45 -3.91
C LYS A 25 -3.97 -0.39 -5.13
N ALA A 26 -4.10 0.23 -6.29
CA ALA A 26 -4.41 -0.49 -7.52
C ALA A 26 -3.27 -1.42 -7.93
N ALA A 27 -2.04 -1.04 -7.64
CA ALA A 27 -0.88 -1.88 -7.97
C ALA A 27 -0.70 -3.00 -6.95
N VAL A 28 -0.91 -2.72 -5.67
CA VAL A 28 -0.66 -3.67 -4.58
C VAL A 28 -1.83 -4.64 -4.38
N GLY A 29 -3.07 -4.16 -4.54
CA GLY A 29 -4.27 -4.92 -4.21
C GLY A 29 -4.33 -6.30 -4.86
N PRO A 30 -4.16 -6.42 -6.19
CA PRO A 30 -4.20 -7.71 -6.84
C PRO A 30 -3.12 -8.68 -6.34
N ARG A 31 -1.94 -8.16 -6.00
CA ARG A 31 -0.85 -8.98 -5.48
C ARG A 31 -1.18 -9.52 -4.09
N TRP A 32 -1.79 -8.67 -3.26
CA TRP A 32 -2.27 -9.09 -1.95
C TRP A 32 -3.36 -10.14 -2.07
N ASN A 33 -4.33 -9.90 -2.94
CA ASN A 33 -5.46 -10.80 -3.11
C ASN A 33 -5.05 -12.18 -3.64
N SER A 34 -3.98 -12.25 -4.41
CA SER A 34 -3.50 -13.51 -4.95
C SER A 34 -2.62 -14.28 -3.97
N CYS A 35 -2.15 -13.65 -2.90
CA CYS A 35 -1.33 -14.33 -1.90
C CYS A 35 -2.24 -14.93 -0.84
N ARG A 36 -2.22 -16.24 -0.72
CA ARG A 36 -3.22 -16.95 0.09
C ARG A 36 -2.81 -17.00 1.56
N VAL A 37 -3.71 -16.51 2.42
CA VAL A 37 -3.65 -16.70 3.86
C VAL A 37 -5.03 -17.21 4.27
N SER A 38 -5.10 -18.40 4.82
CA SER A 38 -6.38 -19.00 5.18
C SER A 38 -6.34 -19.53 6.61
N GLY A 39 -7.51 -19.69 7.20
CA GLY A 39 -7.65 -20.18 8.57
C GLY A 39 -8.71 -19.42 9.33
N ILE A 40 -9.00 -19.88 10.53
CA ILE A 40 -10.01 -19.29 11.40
C ILE A 40 -9.54 -17.90 11.82
N ASP A 41 -10.44 -16.92 11.72
CA ASP A 41 -10.21 -15.54 12.17
C ASP A 41 -9.06 -14.82 11.46
N VAL A 42 -8.68 -15.30 10.29
CA VAL A 42 -7.66 -14.61 9.47
C VAL A 42 -8.11 -13.20 9.09
N ASP A 43 -9.41 -13.01 8.90
CA ASP A 43 -9.99 -11.72 8.56
C ASP A 43 -9.88 -10.69 9.69
N GLN A 44 -9.52 -11.10 10.89
CA GLN A 44 -9.31 -10.20 12.02
C GLN A 44 -7.87 -9.68 12.09
N LEU A 45 -6.96 -10.31 11.35
CA LEU A 45 -5.58 -9.84 11.29
C LEU A 45 -5.48 -8.61 10.38
N LYS A 46 -4.78 -7.60 10.87
CA LYS A 46 -4.43 -6.42 10.08
C LYS A 46 -2.94 -6.21 10.16
N THR A 47 -2.26 -6.29 9.02
CA THR A 47 -0.83 -6.00 8.95
C THR A 47 -0.65 -4.60 8.39
N VAL A 48 0.07 -3.76 9.13
CA VAL A 48 0.42 -2.41 8.71
C VAL A 48 1.87 -2.45 8.26
N VAL A 49 2.08 -2.12 6.99
CA VAL A 49 3.41 -2.11 6.39
C VAL A 49 3.81 -0.67 6.10
N LYS A 50 4.94 -0.26 6.67
CA LYS A 50 5.54 1.04 6.36
C LYS A 50 6.77 0.79 5.52
N PHE A 51 6.88 1.51 4.40
CA PHE A 51 7.99 1.29 3.48
C PHE A 51 8.42 2.61 2.84
N ARG A 52 9.63 2.59 2.31
CA ARG A 52 10.22 3.75 1.64
C ARG A 52 10.44 3.45 0.18
N LEU A 53 10.20 4.47 -0.64
CA LEU A 53 10.37 4.38 -2.09
C LEU A 53 11.43 5.36 -2.54
N THR A 54 12.16 5.01 -3.58
CA THR A 54 13.09 5.92 -4.26
C THR A 54 12.30 6.84 -5.17
N ARG A 55 12.96 7.87 -5.69
CA ARG A 55 12.31 8.80 -6.63
C ARG A 55 11.79 8.12 -7.88
N SER A 56 12.39 7.00 -8.26
CA SER A 56 11.92 6.23 -9.42
C SER A 56 10.72 5.34 -9.08
N GLY A 57 10.28 5.33 -7.82
CA GLY A 57 9.18 4.48 -7.38
C GLY A 57 9.61 3.08 -6.98
N ALA A 58 10.89 2.79 -6.99
CA ALA A 58 11.41 1.49 -6.58
C ALA A 58 11.35 1.36 -5.07
N LEU A 59 11.17 0.14 -4.59
CA LEU A 59 11.15 -0.12 -3.15
C LEU A 59 12.57 0.03 -2.58
N ALA A 60 12.73 0.96 -1.64
CA ALA A 60 14.01 1.16 -0.96
C ALA A 60 14.14 0.24 0.26
N GLY A 61 13.02 -0.08 0.90
CA GLY A 61 13.02 -0.99 2.04
C GLY A 61 11.78 -0.83 2.89
N PHE A 62 11.61 -1.76 3.81
CA PHE A 62 10.53 -1.72 4.78
C PHE A 62 11.04 -1.08 6.06
N THR A 63 10.24 -0.15 6.60
CA THR A 63 10.57 0.52 7.86
C THR A 63 9.94 -0.22 9.03
N SER A 64 8.73 -0.76 8.84
CA SER A 64 8.00 -1.41 9.92
C SER A 64 6.95 -2.34 9.33
N VAL A 65 6.76 -3.49 9.98
CA VAL A 65 5.70 -4.45 9.64
C VAL A 65 5.11 -4.92 10.96
N THR A 66 3.88 -4.53 11.24
CA THR A 66 3.22 -4.89 12.50
C THR A 66 1.83 -5.45 12.23
N THR A 67 1.42 -6.42 13.03
CA THR A 67 0.12 -7.06 12.88
C THR A 67 -0.68 -6.93 14.16
N THR A 68 -1.96 -6.57 14.03
CA THR A 68 -2.92 -6.51 15.13
C THR A 68 -4.06 -7.48 14.85
N GLY A 69 -4.88 -7.75 15.88
CA GLY A 69 -6.02 -8.66 15.73
C GLY A 69 -5.69 -10.11 16.08
N GLU A 70 -4.54 -10.35 16.70
CA GLU A 70 -4.11 -11.69 17.07
C GLU A 70 -5.04 -12.32 18.09
N ASN A 71 -5.33 -13.62 17.90
CA ASN A 71 -5.98 -14.45 18.90
C ASN A 71 -5.44 -15.88 18.79
N GLU A 72 -5.93 -16.80 19.61
CA GLU A 72 -5.42 -18.18 19.62
C GLU A 72 -5.66 -18.90 18.30
N SER A 73 -6.74 -18.55 17.60
CA SER A 73 -7.12 -19.23 16.36
C SER A 73 -6.28 -18.78 15.16
N ASN A 74 -5.81 -17.54 15.16
CA ASN A 74 -5.15 -16.97 13.98
C ASN A 74 -3.65 -16.70 14.15
N ARG A 75 -3.11 -16.87 15.35
CA ARG A 75 -1.72 -16.46 15.63
C ARG A 75 -0.68 -17.16 14.74
N PHE A 76 -0.96 -18.39 14.34
CA PHE A 76 -0.03 -19.14 13.50
C PHE A 76 -0.02 -18.64 12.05
N GLN A 77 -0.98 -17.78 11.68
CA GLN A 77 -1.05 -17.21 10.36
C GLN A 77 -0.39 -15.83 10.27
N ILE A 78 0.06 -15.27 11.38
CA ILE A 78 0.63 -13.91 11.40
C ILE A 78 1.86 -13.82 10.48
N GLN A 79 2.78 -14.76 10.59
CA GLN A 79 3.98 -14.73 9.75
C GLN A 79 3.63 -14.77 8.27
N ARG A 80 2.71 -15.65 7.89
CA ARG A 80 2.27 -15.75 6.50
C ARG A 80 1.57 -14.48 6.04
N HIS A 81 0.75 -13.89 6.91
CA HIS A 81 0.03 -12.65 6.63
C HIS A 81 1.04 -11.52 6.36
N GLN A 82 2.08 -11.43 7.18
CA GLN A 82 3.13 -10.41 7.00
C GLN A 82 3.94 -10.65 5.74
N GLU A 83 4.27 -11.90 5.44
CA GLU A 83 5.01 -12.24 4.22
C GLU A 83 4.21 -11.88 2.98
N CYS A 84 2.91 -12.17 2.98
CA CYS A 84 2.04 -11.81 1.86
C CYS A 84 1.95 -10.29 1.69
N ALA A 85 1.87 -9.55 2.78
CA ALA A 85 1.78 -8.10 2.74
C ALA A 85 3.07 -7.50 2.15
N LYS A 86 4.22 -7.93 2.63
CA LYS A 86 5.51 -7.45 2.11
C LYS A 86 5.69 -7.84 0.64
N ARG A 87 5.36 -9.08 0.31
CA ARG A 87 5.51 -9.56 -1.06
C ARG A 87 4.62 -8.79 -2.03
N ALA A 88 3.41 -8.42 -1.60
CA ALA A 88 2.51 -7.63 -2.44
C ALA A 88 3.14 -6.29 -2.82
N VAL A 89 3.80 -5.63 -1.86
CA VAL A 89 4.52 -4.38 -2.11
C VAL A 89 5.71 -4.62 -3.04
N GLU A 90 6.50 -5.66 -2.76
CA GLU A 90 7.67 -5.99 -3.57
C GLU A 90 7.30 -6.25 -5.02
N LEU A 91 6.23 -7.00 -5.24
CA LEU A 91 5.80 -7.36 -6.60
C LEU A 91 5.17 -6.18 -7.34
N ALA A 92 4.58 -5.24 -6.61
CA ALA A 92 3.97 -4.06 -7.21
C ALA A 92 5.00 -3.01 -7.61
N ALA A 93 6.15 -2.98 -6.93
CA ALA A 93 7.20 -2.00 -7.23
C ALA A 93 7.92 -2.37 -8.54
N PRO A 94 8.44 -1.40 -9.30
CA PRO A 94 8.41 0.03 -9.01
C PRO A 94 7.03 0.64 -9.30
N PHE A 95 6.68 1.67 -8.53
CA PHE A 95 5.42 2.38 -8.69
C PHE A 95 5.62 3.56 -9.64
N ASP A 96 4.62 3.78 -10.50
CA ASP A 96 4.62 4.93 -11.41
C ASP A 96 3.90 6.08 -10.73
N LEU A 97 4.65 6.97 -10.11
CA LEU A 97 4.12 8.05 -9.30
C LEU A 97 4.76 9.39 -9.72
N PRO A 98 4.04 10.51 -9.52
CA PRO A 98 4.55 11.81 -9.95
C PRO A 98 5.78 12.22 -9.13
N ALA A 99 6.91 12.37 -9.80
CA ALA A 99 8.18 12.70 -9.16
C ALA A 99 8.13 14.03 -8.40
N GLU A 100 7.36 15.00 -8.91
CA GLU A 100 7.21 16.30 -8.27
C GLU A 100 6.49 16.23 -6.93
N ASN A 101 5.82 15.12 -6.65
CA ASN A 101 5.11 14.92 -5.38
C ASN A 101 5.79 13.87 -4.50
N TYR A 102 7.08 13.65 -4.72
CA TYR A 102 7.84 12.63 -3.99
C TYR A 102 7.68 12.73 -2.48
N ASP A 103 7.58 13.93 -1.95
CA ASP A 103 7.41 14.14 -0.50
C ASP A 103 6.15 13.47 0.04
N PHE A 104 5.12 13.29 -0.80
CA PHE A 104 3.87 12.66 -0.36
C PHE A 104 3.97 11.14 -0.30
N TRP A 105 4.84 10.53 -1.11
CA TRP A 105 4.85 9.08 -1.23
C TRP A 105 6.20 8.43 -0.93
N GLN A 106 7.23 9.20 -0.58
CA GLN A 106 8.55 8.62 -0.27
C GLN A 106 8.51 7.67 0.93
N ASN A 107 7.68 7.97 1.91
CA ASN A 107 7.43 7.10 3.06
C ASN A 107 5.92 6.80 3.04
N TYR A 108 5.60 5.54 2.87
CA TYR A 108 4.20 5.18 2.67
C TYR A 108 3.77 4.08 3.63
N THR A 109 2.47 4.08 3.99
CA THR A 109 1.90 3.11 4.90
C THR A 109 0.67 2.48 4.27
N LEU A 110 0.60 1.15 4.32
CA LEU A 110 -0.55 0.40 3.83
C LEU A 110 -1.04 -0.57 4.89
N ASP A 111 -2.35 -0.71 4.97
CA ASP A 111 -3.02 -1.69 5.84
C ASP A 111 -3.47 -2.87 4.98
N PHE A 112 -3.25 -4.08 5.49
CA PHE A 112 -3.60 -5.31 4.78
C PHE A 112 -4.53 -6.16 5.63
N ILE A 113 -5.70 -6.47 5.09
CA ILE A 113 -6.69 -7.32 5.73
C ILE A 113 -7.21 -8.31 4.68
N LYS A 114 -7.34 -9.58 5.05
CA LYS A 114 -7.99 -10.59 4.22
C LYS A 114 -9.50 -10.55 4.41
N ARG A 115 -10.23 -10.54 3.32
CA ARG A 115 -11.68 -10.46 3.37
C ARG A 115 -12.36 -11.56 2.57
#